data_bc1d5faba199c071bf8c63f970769a8b
#
_entry.id   bc1d5faba199c071bf8c63f970769a8b
#
_cell.length_a   1.000
_cell.length_b   1.000
_cell.length_c   1.000
_cell.angle_alpha   90.00
_cell.angle_beta   90.00
_cell.angle_gamma   90.00
#
_symmetry.space_group_name_H-M   'P 1'
#
loop_
_entity.id
_entity.type
_entity.pdbx_description
1 polymer ?
#
loop_
_entity_poly.entity_id
_entity_poly.type
_entity_poly.pdbx_seq_one_letter_code
_entity_poly.pdbx_strand_id
1 'polypeptide(L)'
;PGRTVHYKPLVNKALELANHKPDKCIIFQREKDKAELDTKIDITWEDAHKNAKPAECEKMNANDYAYILYTSGTTGLPKGIVRDIGGHIVALKWTMKNIYNINQDDVWWSASDIGWIVGHSYIVYAPLFYGCTTVLFEGKPVGTPDAGVFWRVISEHKVKSLFTAPTAIRAIKKEDPNGEFFKKYDLSKFDKLFLAGERAD
;
A
#
# COMPACT_ATOMS: atom_id res chain seq x y z
N PRO A 1 -14.57 15.25 0.89
CA PRO A 1 -13.57 15.51 1.91
C PRO A 1 -13.66 14.42 2.96
N GLY A 2 -12.57 13.65 3.11
CA GLY A 2 -12.55 12.49 3.98
C GLY A 2 -12.53 12.89 5.46
N ARG A 3 -13.12 12.04 6.30
CA ARG A 3 -13.03 12.16 7.76
C ARG A 3 -11.56 11.95 8.19
N THR A 4 -11.02 12.83 9.03
CA THR A 4 -9.75 12.62 9.70
C THR A 4 -9.89 11.46 10.70
N VAL A 5 -8.97 10.51 10.67
CA VAL A 5 -8.90 9.38 11.61
C VAL A 5 -7.71 9.62 12.54
N HIS A 6 -7.98 9.77 13.83
CA HIS A 6 -6.94 9.97 14.84
C HIS A 6 -6.35 8.63 15.23
N TYR A 7 -5.13 8.34 14.77
CA TYR A 7 -4.47 7.05 15.04
C TYR A 7 -3.83 6.96 16.42
N LYS A 8 -3.37 8.08 17.01
CA LYS A 8 -2.67 8.05 18.30
C LYS A 8 -3.49 7.43 19.44
N PRO A 9 -4.81 7.71 19.59
CA PRO A 9 -5.63 7.02 20.59
C PRO A 9 -5.69 5.51 20.39
N LEU A 10 -5.69 5.04 19.13
CA LEU A 10 -5.68 3.59 18.82
C LEU A 10 -4.34 2.96 19.21
N VAL A 11 -3.22 3.64 18.93
CA VAL A 11 -1.88 3.20 19.35
C VAL A 11 -1.78 3.14 20.86
N ASN A 12 -2.24 4.17 21.58
CA ASN A 12 -2.23 4.20 23.04
C ASN A 12 -3.02 3.01 23.61
N LYS A 13 -4.21 2.75 23.07
CA LYS A 13 -5.02 1.61 23.50
C LYS A 13 -4.35 0.28 23.22
N ALA A 14 -3.71 0.12 22.07
CA ALA A 14 -2.94 -1.08 21.77
C ALA A 14 -1.78 -1.29 22.76
N LEU A 15 -1.06 -0.22 23.11
CA LEU A 15 0.02 -0.26 24.11
C LEU A 15 -0.48 -0.62 25.52
N GLU A 16 -1.66 -0.14 25.93
CA GLU A 16 -2.28 -0.53 27.19
C GLU A 16 -2.56 -2.03 27.25
N LEU A 17 -3.11 -2.58 26.15
CA LEU A 17 -3.54 -3.97 26.06
C LEU A 17 -2.38 -4.95 25.82
N ALA A 18 -1.26 -4.48 25.26
CA ALA A 18 -0.13 -5.33 24.91
C ALA A 18 0.61 -5.86 26.15
N ASN A 19 0.86 -7.16 26.17
CA ASN A 19 1.72 -7.78 27.19
C ASN A 19 3.20 -7.39 27.02
N HIS A 20 3.61 -7.17 25.77
CA HIS A 20 4.96 -6.75 25.40
C HIS A 20 4.90 -5.36 24.78
N LYS A 21 5.68 -4.43 25.28
CA LYS A 21 5.65 -3.03 24.84
C LYS A 21 6.96 -2.68 24.15
N PRO A 22 6.92 -1.89 23.06
CA PRO A 22 8.13 -1.37 22.44
C PRO A 22 8.79 -0.34 23.36
N ASP A 23 10.11 -0.17 23.24
CA ASP A 23 10.85 0.86 23.96
C ASP A 23 10.48 2.26 23.49
N LYS A 24 10.22 2.42 22.21
CA LYS A 24 9.83 3.70 21.59
C LYS A 24 8.78 3.51 20.50
N CYS A 25 7.91 4.52 20.37
CA CYS A 25 7.00 4.70 19.26
C CYS A 25 7.45 5.90 18.44
N ILE A 26 7.77 5.72 17.17
CA ILE A 26 8.13 6.80 16.26
C ILE A 26 6.84 7.32 15.61
N ILE A 27 6.52 8.59 15.84
CA ILE A 27 5.28 9.21 15.38
C ILE A 27 5.57 10.25 14.29
N PHE A 28 5.05 10.00 13.09
CA PHE A 28 5.04 11.00 12.02
C PHE A 28 3.80 11.89 12.16
N GLN A 29 4.01 13.17 12.46
CA GLN A 29 2.93 14.15 12.63
C GLN A 29 2.52 14.74 11.29
N ARG A 30 1.25 14.61 10.94
CA ARG A 30 0.70 15.29 9.76
C ARG A 30 0.08 16.64 10.17
N GLU A 31 0.21 17.65 9.30
CA GLU A 31 -0.34 18.99 9.58
C GLU A 31 -1.83 19.00 9.92
N LYS A 32 -2.59 18.09 9.32
CA LYS A 32 -4.04 17.97 9.53
C LYS A 32 -4.43 17.18 10.78
N ASP A 33 -3.48 16.51 11.42
CA ASP A 33 -3.74 15.66 12.58
C ASP A 33 -2.49 15.57 13.45
N LYS A 34 -2.32 16.57 14.30
CA LYS A 34 -1.24 16.62 15.29
C LYS A 34 -1.74 16.01 16.58
N ALA A 35 -1.10 14.93 17.01
CA ALA A 35 -1.42 14.22 18.23
C ALA A 35 -0.57 14.74 19.40
N GLU A 36 -1.11 14.67 20.61
CA GLU A 36 -0.33 14.82 21.85
C GLU A 36 0.56 13.60 22.04
N LEU A 37 1.85 13.84 22.29
CA LEU A 37 2.87 12.79 22.44
C LEU A 37 3.22 12.57 23.92
N ASP A 38 3.30 11.30 24.32
CA ASP A 38 3.89 10.91 25.60
C ASP A 38 5.41 10.81 25.44
N THR A 39 6.15 11.79 25.96
CA THR A 39 7.60 11.86 25.84
C THR A 39 8.36 10.68 26.45
N LYS A 40 7.70 9.85 27.24
CA LYS A 40 8.31 8.64 27.82
C LYS A 40 8.52 7.55 26.78
N ILE A 41 7.57 7.42 25.84
CA ILE A 41 7.56 6.36 24.84
C ILE A 41 7.58 6.90 23.40
N ASP A 42 6.98 8.06 23.14
CA ASP A 42 6.88 8.62 21.80
C ASP A 42 8.11 9.46 21.46
N ILE A 43 8.53 9.37 20.21
CA ILE A 43 9.56 10.22 19.59
C ILE A 43 9.03 10.67 18.24
N THR A 44 9.27 11.93 17.86
CA THR A 44 8.88 12.40 16.54
C THR A 44 9.72 11.74 15.44
N TRP A 45 9.16 11.65 14.25
CA TRP A 45 9.90 11.17 13.06
C TRP A 45 11.16 12.01 12.83
N GLU A 46 11.05 13.31 12.98
CA GLU A 46 12.14 14.28 12.79
C GLU A 46 13.27 14.04 13.80
N ASP A 47 12.96 13.83 15.08
CA ASP A 47 13.95 13.55 16.11
C ASP A 47 14.58 12.17 15.93
N ALA A 48 13.79 11.16 15.56
CA ALA A 48 14.31 9.82 15.28
C ALA A 48 15.30 9.83 14.10
N HIS A 49 14.98 10.61 13.05
CA HIS A 49 15.79 10.70 11.84
C HIS A 49 17.05 11.57 12.01
N LYS A 50 16.99 12.61 12.83
CA LYS A 50 18.06 13.62 13.03
C LYS A 50 19.41 13.00 13.38
N ASN A 51 19.41 11.95 14.20
CA ASN A 51 20.62 11.29 14.68
C ASN A 51 20.81 9.89 14.10
N ALA A 52 19.97 9.50 13.15
CA ALA A 52 20.08 8.20 12.51
C ALA A 52 21.34 8.12 11.65
N LYS A 53 22.00 6.96 11.69
CA LYS A 53 23.14 6.64 10.83
C LYS A 53 22.68 5.59 9.81
N PRO A 54 23.31 5.54 8.61
CA PRO A 54 23.10 4.42 7.70
C PRO A 54 23.35 3.08 8.42
N ALA A 55 22.45 2.14 8.22
CA ALA A 55 22.58 0.78 8.73
C ALA A 55 22.84 -0.17 7.57
N GLU A 56 23.71 -1.15 7.79
CA GLU A 56 23.90 -2.23 6.84
C GLU A 56 22.67 -3.13 6.79
N CYS A 57 22.44 -3.75 5.63
CA CYS A 57 21.37 -4.73 5.50
C CYS A 57 21.66 -5.96 6.35
N GLU A 58 20.71 -6.37 7.18
CA GLU A 58 20.80 -7.61 7.94
C GLU A 58 20.74 -8.82 7.01
N LYS A 59 21.64 -9.78 7.24
CA LYS A 59 21.66 -11.04 6.48
C LYS A 59 20.63 -12.00 7.05
N MET A 60 19.65 -12.37 6.23
CA MET A 60 18.55 -13.23 6.62
C MET A 60 18.59 -14.54 5.84
N ASN A 61 18.12 -15.63 6.47
CA ASN A 61 17.89 -16.88 5.76
C ASN A 61 16.57 -16.85 5.00
N ALA A 62 16.46 -17.66 3.96
CA ALA A 62 15.25 -17.75 3.15
C ALA A 62 13.99 -18.14 3.96
N ASN A 63 14.18 -18.92 5.02
CA ASN A 63 13.10 -19.38 5.90
C ASN A 63 12.80 -18.43 7.06
N ASP A 64 13.56 -17.34 7.23
CA ASP A 64 13.27 -16.35 8.25
C ASP A 64 12.00 -15.57 7.91
N TYR A 65 11.34 -15.03 8.91
CA TYR A 65 10.09 -14.30 8.72
C TYR A 65 10.35 -12.88 8.24
N ALA A 66 9.67 -12.48 7.16
CA ALA A 66 9.71 -11.11 6.65
C ALA A 66 8.76 -10.20 7.45
N TYR A 67 7.53 -10.65 7.64
CA TYR A 67 6.51 -9.91 8.40
C TYR A 67 5.33 -10.79 8.82
N ILE A 68 4.57 -10.27 9.78
CA ILE A 68 3.26 -10.80 10.16
C ILE A 68 2.21 -9.72 9.89
N LEU A 69 1.18 -10.05 9.10
CA LEU A 69 0.07 -9.16 8.83
C LEU A 69 -1.22 -9.75 9.37
N TYR A 70 -1.91 -9.00 10.23
CA TYR A 70 -3.18 -9.43 10.79
C TYR A 70 -4.34 -9.08 9.86
N THR A 71 -5.23 -10.04 9.66
CA THR A 71 -6.49 -9.88 8.94
C THR A 71 -7.68 -10.12 9.87
N SER A 72 -8.85 -9.57 9.53
CA SER A 72 -10.06 -9.68 10.35
C SER A 72 -10.56 -11.10 10.58
N GLY A 73 -10.09 -12.08 9.80
CA GLY A 73 -10.48 -13.48 9.92
C GLY A 73 -11.99 -13.74 9.75
N THR A 74 -12.35 -14.88 9.18
CA THR A 74 -13.75 -15.29 9.00
C THR A 74 -14.45 -15.70 10.30
N THR A 75 -13.69 -15.96 11.36
CA THR A 75 -14.17 -16.41 12.69
C THR A 75 -14.30 -15.30 13.72
N GLY A 76 -14.12 -14.04 13.30
CA GLY A 76 -14.18 -12.87 14.19
C GLY A 76 -12.90 -12.59 14.98
N LEU A 77 -11.96 -13.54 15.09
CA LEU A 77 -10.65 -13.30 15.70
C LEU A 77 -9.62 -12.93 14.60
N PRO A 78 -8.80 -11.89 14.83
CA PRO A 78 -7.72 -11.54 13.91
C PRO A 78 -6.75 -12.72 13.73
N LYS A 79 -6.38 -12.97 12.45
CA LYS A 79 -5.40 -14.01 12.08
C LYS A 79 -4.12 -13.36 11.60
N GLY A 80 -2.98 -13.72 12.19
CA GLY A 80 -1.66 -13.30 11.74
C GLY A 80 -1.20 -14.15 10.56
N ILE A 81 -1.06 -13.54 9.39
CA ILE A 81 -0.47 -14.17 8.22
C ILE A 81 1.03 -13.92 8.24
N VAL A 82 1.79 -14.99 8.34
CA VAL A 82 3.24 -14.96 8.33
C VAL A 82 3.76 -15.12 6.90
N ARG A 83 4.72 -14.30 6.52
CA ARG A 83 5.46 -14.45 5.27
C ARG A 83 6.93 -14.72 5.56
N ASP A 84 7.46 -15.76 4.94
CA ASP A 84 8.89 -16.04 4.88
C ASP A 84 9.57 -15.14 3.82
N ILE A 85 10.88 -14.98 3.91
CA ILE A 85 11.63 -14.11 2.99
C ILE A 85 11.77 -14.76 1.62
N GLY A 86 12.27 -15.99 1.56
CA GLY A 86 12.63 -16.63 0.29
C GLY A 86 11.43 -16.98 -0.57
N GLY A 87 10.46 -17.69 -0.01
CA GLY A 87 9.25 -18.09 -0.73
C GLY A 87 8.43 -16.88 -1.21
N HIS A 88 8.34 -15.85 -0.38
CA HIS A 88 7.64 -14.61 -0.74
C HIS A 88 8.31 -13.89 -1.90
N ILE A 89 9.64 -13.71 -1.87
CA ILE A 89 10.40 -13.09 -2.97
C ILE A 89 10.22 -13.85 -4.28
N VAL A 90 10.35 -15.18 -4.23
CA VAL A 90 10.21 -16.02 -5.44
C VAL A 90 8.81 -15.88 -6.03
N ALA A 91 7.77 -15.97 -5.21
CA ALA A 91 6.39 -15.82 -5.66
C ALA A 91 6.13 -14.45 -6.28
N LEU A 92 6.60 -13.38 -5.63
CA LEU A 92 6.40 -12.01 -6.11
C LEU A 92 7.14 -11.75 -7.42
N LYS A 93 8.40 -12.15 -7.54
CA LYS A 93 9.17 -12.00 -8.79
C LYS A 93 8.55 -12.79 -9.93
N TRP A 94 8.10 -14.00 -9.64
CA TRP A 94 7.44 -14.83 -10.65
C TRP A 94 6.14 -14.23 -11.15
N THR A 95 5.29 -13.72 -10.24
CA THR A 95 4.00 -13.11 -10.61
C THR A 95 4.18 -11.80 -11.38
N MET A 96 5.14 -10.96 -11.00
CA MET A 96 5.42 -9.72 -11.73
C MET A 96 5.74 -10.00 -13.21
N LYS A 97 6.56 -11.00 -13.48
CA LYS A 97 6.95 -11.38 -14.84
C LYS A 97 5.82 -12.12 -15.57
N ASN A 98 5.29 -13.20 -14.98
CA ASN A 98 4.51 -14.18 -15.73
C ASN A 98 3.00 -13.91 -15.70
N ILE A 99 2.51 -13.20 -14.69
CA ILE A 99 1.09 -12.82 -14.60
C ILE A 99 0.90 -11.37 -15.02
N TYR A 100 1.64 -10.45 -14.40
CA TYR A 100 1.45 -9.02 -14.62
C TYR A 100 2.20 -8.48 -15.85
N ASN A 101 3.09 -9.27 -16.44
CA ASN A 101 3.86 -8.93 -17.66
C ASN A 101 4.62 -7.60 -17.53
N ILE A 102 5.25 -7.41 -16.36
CA ILE A 102 6.03 -6.22 -16.05
C ILE A 102 7.51 -6.50 -16.33
N ASN A 103 8.20 -5.54 -16.94
CA ASN A 103 9.65 -5.48 -17.08
C ASN A 103 10.22 -4.43 -16.12
N GLN A 104 11.56 -4.40 -15.96
CA GLN A 104 12.21 -3.48 -15.03
C GLN A 104 12.00 -2.00 -15.38
N ASP A 105 11.86 -1.67 -16.67
CA ASP A 105 11.64 -0.30 -17.14
C ASP A 105 10.16 0.13 -17.15
N ASP A 106 9.25 -0.78 -16.83
CA ASP A 106 7.82 -0.50 -16.80
C ASP A 106 7.40 0.20 -15.50
N VAL A 107 6.29 0.92 -15.59
CA VAL A 107 5.63 1.51 -14.42
C VAL A 107 4.45 0.64 -14.00
N TRP A 108 4.52 0.16 -12.78
CA TRP A 108 3.50 -0.64 -12.12
C TRP A 108 2.70 0.20 -11.12
N TRP A 109 1.40 -0.01 -11.06
CA TRP A 109 0.56 0.59 -10.04
C TRP A 109 -0.37 -0.42 -9.39
N SER A 110 -0.19 -0.68 -8.11
CA SER A 110 -1.18 -1.34 -7.28
C SER A 110 -1.96 -0.27 -6.51
N ALA A 111 -3.17 0.05 -6.99
CA ALA A 111 -4.08 0.98 -6.33
C ALA A 111 -4.90 0.24 -5.26
N SER A 112 -4.21 -0.12 -4.18
CA SER A 112 -4.75 -0.83 -3.03
C SER A 112 -4.31 -0.12 -1.74
N ASP A 113 -4.89 -0.49 -0.62
CA ASP A 113 -4.45 -0.01 0.69
C ASP A 113 -3.21 -0.78 1.15
N ILE A 114 -2.18 -0.04 1.58
CA ILE A 114 -0.92 -0.63 2.05
C ILE A 114 -1.10 -1.51 3.30
N GLY A 115 -2.16 -1.29 4.07
CA GLY A 115 -2.49 -2.11 5.24
C GLY A 115 -3.01 -3.52 4.92
N TRP A 116 -3.29 -3.83 3.65
CA TRP A 116 -3.73 -5.14 3.21
C TRP A 116 -2.58 -5.97 2.61
N ILE A 117 -2.78 -7.31 2.53
CA ILE A 117 -1.79 -8.23 1.95
C ILE A 117 -1.41 -7.84 0.53
N VAL A 118 -2.40 -7.45 -0.29
CA VAL A 118 -2.14 -6.97 -1.66
C VAL A 118 -1.28 -5.72 -1.65
N GLY A 119 -1.55 -4.78 -0.73
CA GLY A 119 -0.75 -3.57 -0.58
C GLY A 119 0.69 -3.88 -0.18
N HIS A 120 0.92 -4.67 0.87
CA HIS A 120 2.27 -5.10 1.26
C HIS A 120 2.99 -5.78 0.10
N SER A 121 2.35 -6.76 -0.52
CA SER A 121 2.98 -7.55 -1.58
C SER A 121 3.26 -6.74 -2.84
N TYR A 122 2.29 -5.95 -3.32
CA TYR A 122 2.32 -5.37 -4.67
C TYR A 122 2.44 -3.84 -4.74
N ILE A 123 2.41 -3.14 -3.60
CA ILE A 123 2.85 -1.73 -3.54
C ILE A 123 4.31 -1.67 -3.11
N VAL A 124 4.70 -2.46 -2.09
CA VAL A 124 6.04 -2.38 -1.47
C VAL A 124 6.99 -3.42 -2.05
N TYR A 125 6.75 -4.71 -1.76
CA TYR A 125 7.78 -5.74 -1.96
C TYR A 125 7.97 -6.12 -3.43
N ALA A 126 6.91 -6.47 -4.15
CA ALA A 126 7.03 -6.99 -5.50
C ALA A 126 7.74 -6.04 -6.48
N PRO A 127 7.33 -4.77 -6.61
CA PRO A 127 7.98 -3.87 -7.56
C PRO A 127 9.44 -3.59 -7.19
N LEU A 128 9.75 -3.46 -5.89
CA LEU A 128 11.12 -3.22 -5.45
C LEU A 128 12.03 -4.45 -5.68
N PHE A 129 11.56 -5.65 -5.35
CA PHE A 129 12.31 -6.88 -5.64
C PHE A 129 12.47 -7.16 -7.13
N TYR A 130 11.49 -6.77 -7.92
CA TYR A 130 11.54 -6.94 -9.36
C TYR A 130 12.41 -5.88 -10.04
N GLY A 131 12.53 -4.70 -9.45
CA GLY A 131 13.31 -3.57 -9.93
C GLY A 131 12.55 -2.71 -10.96
N CYS A 132 11.23 -2.61 -10.86
CA CYS A 132 10.43 -1.71 -11.69
C CYS A 132 9.99 -0.46 -10.92
N THR A 133 9.52 0.54 -11.64
CA THR A 133 8.92 1.74 -11.02
C THR A 133 7.55 1.40 -10.44
N THR A 134 7.27 1.85 -9.21
CA THR A 134 5.97 1.73 -8.57
C THR A 134 5.35 3.07 -8.28
N VAL A 135 4.03 3.16 -8.41
CA VAL A 135 3.26 4.35 -8.01
C VAL A 135 2.76 4.17 -6.59
N LEU A 136 3.14 5.10 -5.70
CA LEU A 136 2.55 5.23 -4.37
C LEU A 136 1.53 6.38 -4.40
N PHE A 137 0.26 6.05 -4.25
CA PHE A 137 -0.85 6.97 -4.44
C PHE A 137 -1.60 7.22 -3.14
N GLU A 138 -1.72 8.48 -2.76
CA GLU A 138 -2.56 8.92 -1.65
C GLU A 138 -3.85 9.55 -2.19
N GLY A 139 -4.91 8.77 -2.32
CA GLY A 139 -6.19 9.23 -2.83
C GLY A 139 -7.24 8.14 -2.86
N LYS A 140 -8.38 8.46 -3.46
CA LYS A 140 -9.50 7.55 -3.67
C LYS A 140 -9.81 7.45 -5.15
N PRO A 141 -10.46 6.38 -5.62
CA PRO A 141 -10.83 6.24 -7.03
C PRO A 141 -11.81 7.30 -7.53
N VAL A 142 -12.52 7.95 -6.61
CA VAL A 142 -13.44 9.06 -6.87
C VAL A 142 -13.31 10.15 -5.80
N GLY A 143 -13.64 11.40 -6.16
CA GLY A 143 -13.59 12.54 -5.21
C GLY A 143 -12.18 13.02 -4.83
N THR A 144 -11.13 12.67 -5.62
CA THR A 144 -9.74 13.14 -5.43
C THR A 144 -9.03 13.57 -6.72
N PRO A 145 -9.49 14.59 -7.46
CA PRO A 145 -10.69 15.40 -7.21
C PRO A 145 -11.99 14.81 -7.77
N ASP A 146 -11.93 13.91 -8.75
CA ASP A 146 -13.06 13.36 -9.50
C ASP A 146 -12.84 11.91 -9.92
N ALA A 147 -13.74 11.33 -10.72
CA ALA A 147 -13.66 9.96 -11.22
C ALA A 147 -12.57 9.76 -12.31
N GLY A 148 -11.93 10.82 -12.75
CA GLY A 148 -10.82 10.77 -13.73
C GLY A 148 -9.45 10.53 -13.11
N VAL A 149 -9.34 10.54 -11.79
CA VAL A 149 -8.04 10.49 -11.10
C VAL A 149 -7.19 9.28 -11.49
N PHE A 150 -7.78 8.10 -11.61
CA PHE A 150 -7.02 6.90 -11.99
C PHE A 150 -6.47 7.02 -13.41
N TRP A 151 -7.27 7.50 -14.34
CA TRP A 151 -6.85 7.69 -15.73
C TRP A 151 -5.78 8.76 -15.86
N ARG A 152 -5.88 9.84 -15.07
CA ARG A 152 -4.84 10.86 -14.98
C ARG A 152 -3.52 10.29 -14.50
N VAL A 153 -3.51 9.57 -13.39
CA VAL A 153 -2.29 8.95 -12.83
C VAL A 153 -1.67 7.97 -13.83
N ILE A 154 -2.49 7.14 -14.48
CA ILE A 154 -2.03 6.21 -15.52
C ILE A 154 -1.35 6.97 -16.67
N SER A 155 -1.97 8.03 -17.13
CA SER A 155 -1.46 8.86 -18.24
C SER A 155 -0.18 9.60 -17.87
N GLU A 156 -0.18 10.32 -16.74
CA GLU A 156 0.95 11.14 -16.30
C GLU A 156 2.20 10.30 -16.01
N HIS A 157 2.02 9.15 -15.37
CA HIS A 157 3.14 8.27 -14.98
C HIS A 157 3.41 7.14 -15.96
N LYS A 158 2.70 7.10 -17.10
CA LYS A 158 2.88 6.04 -18.13
C LYS A 158 2.73 4.64 -17.55
N VAL A 159 1.76 4.45 -16.67
CA VAL A 159 1.49 3.16 -16.02
C VAL A 159 1.15 2.11 -17.06
N LYS A 160 1.89 1.00 -17.07
CA LYS A 160 1.64 -0.12 -17.98
C LYS A 160 0.54 -1.04 -17.46
N SER A 161 0.54 -1.33 -16.16
CA SER A 161 -0.45 -2.23 -15.56
C SER A 161 -0.96 -1.66 -14.25
N LEU A 162 -2.28 -1.74 -14.06
CA LEU A 162 -2.99 -1.37 -12.84
C LEU A 162 -3.53 -2.63 -12.16
N PHE A 163 -3.30 -2.75 -10.86
CA PHE A 163 -3.90 -3.76 -10.00
C PHE A 163 -4.75 -3.09 -8.92
N THR A 164 -6.06 -3.37 -8.87
CA THR A 164 -6.98 -2.74 -7.91
C THR A 164 -8.13 -3.68 -7.54
N ALA A 165 -9.06 -3.19 -6.73
CA ALA A 165 -10.28 -3.92 -6.41
C ALA A 165 -11.43 -3.58 -7.37
N PRO A 166 -12.33 -4.52 -7.68
CA PRO A 166 -13.54 -4.26 -8.47
C PRO A 166 -14.38 -3.10 -7.94
N THR A 167 -14.48 -2.93 -6.62
CA THR A 167 -15.18 -1.79 -5.99
C THR A 167 -14.64 -0.44 -6.44
N ALA A 168 -13.34 -0.30 -6.68
CA ALA A 168 -12.76 0.95 -7.18
C ALA A 168 -13.29 1.27 -8.60
N ILE A 169 -13.31 0.27 -9.48
CA ILE A 169 -13.81 0.43 -10.85
C ILE A 169 -15.32 0.68 -10.86
N ARG A 170 -16.08 -0.03 -9.99
CA ARG A 170 -17.53 0.24 -9.85
C ARG A 170 -17.81 1.65 -9.37
N ALA A 171 -17.01 2.18 -8.44
CA ALA A 171 -17.15 3.56 -7.98
C ALA A 171 -16.89 4.57 -9.11
N ILE A 172 -15.83 4.37 -9.90
CA ILE A 172 -15.53 5.19 -11.09
C ILE A 172 -16.69 5.12 -12.09
N LYS A 173 -17.14 3.90 -12.44
CA LYS A 173 -18.24 3.70 -13.39
C LYS A 173 -19.55 4.35 -12.93
N LYS A 174 -19.81 4.37 -11.62
CA LYS A 174 -21.02 5.02 -11.06
C LYS A 174 -21.02 6.54 -11.29
N GLU A 175 -19.85 7.19 -11.17
CA GLU A 175 -19.73 8.64 -11.37
C GLU A 175 -19.46 9.03 -12.84
N ASP A 176 -18.86 8.12 -13.61
CA ASP A 176 -18.57 8.30 -15.04
C ASP A 176 -19.07 7.11 -15.88
N PRO A 177 -20.41 6.94 -16.01
CA PRO A 177 -21.00 5.77 -16.65
C PRO A 177 -20.67 5.66 -18.15
N ASN A 178 -20.38 6.78 -18.80
CA ASN A 178 -20.06 6.87 -20.23
C ASN A 178 -18.55 6.94 -20.52
N GLY A 179 -17.69 6.94 -19.49
CA GLY A 179 -16.25 7.02 -19.63
C GLY A 179 -15.74 8.36 -20.18
N GLU A 180 -16.41 9.47 -19.84
CA GLU A 180 -16.01 10.78 -20.34
C GLU A 180 -14.66 11.23 -19.78
N PHE A 181 -14.33 10.86 -18.54
CA PHE A 181 -12.99 11.10 -18.00
C PHE A 181 -11.95 10.20 -18.64
N PHE A 182 -12.28 8.93 -18.86
CA PHE A 182 -11.38 7.98 -19.55
C PHE A 182 -10.89 8.51 -20.89
N LYS A 183 -11.77 9.13 -21.69
CA LYS A 183 -11.48 9.66 -23.01
C LYS A 183 -10.54 10.88 -23.02
N LYS A 184 -10.35 11.54 -21.87
CA LYS A 184 -9.55 12.77 -21.75
C LYS A 184 -8.05 12.52 -21.64
N TYR A 185 -7.63 11.28 -21.35
CA TYR A 185 -6.25 10.97 -21.01
C TYR A 185 -5.60 10.04 -22.06
N ASP A 186 -4.31 10.24 -22.29
CA ASP A 186 -3.51 9.33 -23.11
C ASP A 186 -3.21 8.04 -22.33
N LEU A 187 -3.86 6.96 -22.72
CA LEU A 187 -3.69 5.64 -22.13
C LEU A 187 -2.92 4.67 -23.03
N SER A 188 -2.18 5.19 -24.02
CA SER A 188 -1.47 4.38 -25.03
C SER A 188 -0.42 3.41 -24.45
N LYS A 189 0.09 3.69 -23.25
CA LYS A 189 1.02 2.80 -22.51
C LYS A 189 0.32 1.83 -21.59
N PHE A 190 -0.96 2.03 -21.30
CA PHE A 190 -1.74 1.17 -20.40
C PHE A 190 -2.15 -0.12 -21.12
N ASP A 191 -1.62 -1.24 -20.67
CA ASP A 191 -1.79 -2.55 -21.31
C ASP A 191 -2.80 -3.43 -20.55
N LYS A 192 -2.75 -3.46 -19.21
CA LYS A 192 -3.51 -4.43 -18.41
C LYS A 192 -4.12 -3.85 -17.15
N LEU A 193 -5.34 -4.32 -16.87
CA LEU A 193 -6.04 -4.13 -15.61
C LEU A 193 -6.21 -5.48 -14.91
N PHE A 194 -5.75 -5.56 -13.66
CA PHE A 194 -5.94 -6.72 -12.79
C PHE A 194 -6.86 -6.38 -11.63
N LEU A 195 -7.78 -7.25 -11.33
CA LEU A 195 -8.77 -7.09 -10.27
C LEU A 195 -8.70 -8.26 -9.29
N ALA A 196 -8.75 -7.96 -7.98
CA ALA A 196 -8.81 -8.99 -6.95
C ALA A 196 -9.55 -8.50 -5.69
N GLY A 197 -9.84 -9.46 -4.81
CA GLY A 197 -10.46 -9.20 -3.51
C GLY A 197 -11.96 -9.48 -3.46
N GLU A 198 -12.64 -9.43 -4.60
CA GLU A 198 -14.07 -9.72 -4.76
C GLU A 198 -14.40 -10.08 -6.21
N ARG A 199 -15.64 -10.49 -6.48
CA ARG A 199 -16.09 -10.77 -7.86
C ARG A 199 -16.09 -9.49 -8.71
N ALA A 200 -15.71 -9.64 -9.97
CA ALA A 200 -15.63 -8.57 -10.96
C ALA A 200 -16.81 -8.60 -11.93
N ASP A 201 -18.02 -8.66 -11.40
CA ASP A 201 -19.30 -8.66 -12.13
C ASP A 201 -19.93 -7.25 -12.23
#